data_2f7eb11ee707d0057d000f1d1986093e
#
_entry.id   2f7eb11ee707d0057d000f1d1986093e
#
_cell.length_a   1.000
_cell.length_b   1.000
_cell.length_c   1.000
_cell.angle_alpha   90.00
_cell.angle_beta   90.00
_cell.angle_gamma   90.00
#
_symmetry.space_group_name_H-M   'P 1'
#
loop_
_entity.id
_entity.type
_entity.pdbx_description
1 polymer ?
#
loop_
_entity_poly.entity_id
_entity_poly.type
_entity_poly.pdbx_seq_one_letter_code
_entity_poly.pdbx_strand_id
1 'polypeptide(L)'
;MLHDELIYQIRQSFGFEPTLDQSRALVTFASFMSDSDDRAVMIMRGSAGTGKTSLSGAIVRTMKRLRQRVVLLAPTGRAAKVFSINSDTPASTIHRRIYRQKSMEGAFSLAPNMHTDTLFMVDEASMIANEGLQGAVFGTGCLLDDLVQFVYNGRNCRLMLIGDKAQLPPVGEEESPALCSDFMRGYGLSLYESDLNEVLRQSQESGILYNATVIRQMITHDEATELPKIRFKGFADIVNVPGNELIESLATSYSQVGMDETMVVTPLRLTTQGASATGTSATTRKPSSASRLLPTRDARLPSRTTKTYNKKT
;
A
#
# COMPACT_ATOMS: atom_id res chain seq x y z
N MET A 1 18.48 25.20 13.30
CA MET A 1 17.93 26.27 12.40
C MET A 1 17.33 25.69 11.12
N LEU A 2 18.11 25.07 10.23
CA LEU A 2 17.55 24.51 8.98
C LEU A 2 16.56 23.37 9.22
N HIS A 3 16.82 22.52 10.19
CA HIS A 3 16.03 21.40 10.63
C HIS A 3 14.66 21.82 11.18
N ASP A 4 14.64 22.77 12.10
CA ASP A 4 13.40 23.27 12.72
C ASP A 4 12.53 24.02 11.71
N GLU A 5 13.17 24.76 10.80
CA GLU A 5 12.48 25.44 9.71
C GLU A 5 11.78 24.43 8.77
N LEU A 6 12.45 23.34 8.42
CA LEU A 6 11.85 22.29 7.59
C LEU A 6 10.62 21.67 8.28
N ILE A 7 10.73 21.33 9.56
CA ILE A 7 9.61 20.80 10.35
C ILE A 7 8.45 21.80 10.39
N TYR A 8 8.74 23.07 10.68
CA TYR A 8 7.74 24.13 10.71
C TYR A 8 7.01 24.24 9.36
N GLN A 9 7.75 24.27 8.26
CA GLN A 9 7.19 24.37 6.91
C GLN A 9 6.32 23.16 6.54
N ILE A 10 6.67 21.95 6.99
CA ILE A 10 5.84 20.75 6.75
C ILE A 10 4.58 20.82 7.59
N ARG A 11 4.65 21.24 8.86
CA ARG A 11 3.47 21.44 9.72
C ARG A 11 2.48 22.44 9.12
N GLN A 12 2.96 23.54 8.57
CA GLN A 12 2.12 24.51 7.85
C GLN A 12 1.42 23.90 6.63
N SER A 13 2.13 23.02 5.89
CA SER A 13 1.56 22.33 4.74
C SER A 13 0.63 21.18 5.13
N PHE A 14 0.77 20.64 6.34
CA PHE A 14 -0.05 19.54 6.84
C PHE A 14 -1.48 20.00 7.14
N GLY A 15 -1.63 21.18 7.71
CA GLY A 15 -2.92 21.83 7.96
C GLY A 15 -3.71 21.27 9.14
N PHE A 16 -3.14 20.33 9.89
CA PHE A 16 -3.71 19.74 11.11
C PHE A 16 -2.64 19.73 12.20
N GLU A 17 -3.06 19.62 13.46
CA GLU A 17 -2.12 19.38 14.55
C GLU A 17 -1.60 17.95 14.43
N PRO A 18 -0.28 17.74 14.27
CA PRO A 18 0.28 16.40 14.16
C PRO A 18 0.17 15.64 15.47
N THR A 19 -0.10 14.33 15.41
CA THR A 19 0.02 13.45 16.57
C THR A 19 1.48 13.38 17.05
N LEU A 20 1.69 12.75 18.22
CA LEU A 20 3.04 12.59 18.76
C LEU A 20 3.93 11.78 17.81
N ASP A 21 3.39 10.67 17.26
CA ASP A 21 4.13 9.84 16.29
C ASP A 21 4.41 10.58 14.99
N GLN A 22 3.45 11.34 14.49
CA GLN A 22 3.65 12.18 13.30
C GLN A 22 4.70 13.28 13.55
N SER A 23 4.70 13.88 14.74
CA SER A 23 5.69 14.88 15.12
C SER A 23 7.10 14.27 15.19
N ARG A 24 7.24 13.06 15.74
CA ARG A 24 8.50 12.31 15.74
C ARG A 24 8.94 11.95 14.31
N ALA A 25 8.01 11.54 13.46
CA ALA A 25 8.29 11.25 12.06
C ALA A 25 8.83 12.48 11.31
N LEU A 26 8.32 13.67 11.59
CA LEU A 26 8.84 14.92 11.02
C LEU A 26 10.26 15.23 11.48
N VAL A 27 10.59 14.99 12.76
CA VAL A 27 11.96 15.14 13.27
C VAL A 27 12.88 14.14 12.58
N THR A 28 12.50 12.87 12.48
CA THR A 28 13.26 11.83 11.78
C THR A 28 13.47 12.20 10.30
N PHE A 29 12.42 12.68 9.63
CA PHE A 29 12.50 13.12 8.24
C PHE A 29 13.48 14.31 8.06
N ALA A 30 13.44 15.29 8.95
CA ALA A 30 14.34 16.41 8.88
C ALA A 30 15.81 16.00 9.13
N SER A 31 16.05 15.06 10.06
CA SER A 31 17.37 14.45 10.27
C SER A 31 17.86 13.70 9.02
N PHE A 32 16.99 12.85 8.45
CA PHE A 32 17.25 12.13 7.21
C PHE A 32 17.62 13.06 6.03
N MET A 33 16.90 14.16 5.88
CA MET A 33 17.17 15.12 4.80
C MET A 33 18.45 15.94 5.02
N SER A 34 18.88 16.10 6.27
CA SER A 34 20.06 16.88 6.66
C SER A 34 21.33 16.03 6.81
N ASP A 35 21.23 14.72 6.67
CA ASP A 35 22.38 13.83 6.77
C ASP A 35 23.38 14.12 5.66
N SER A 36 24.65 14.09 6.01
CA SER A 36 25.76 14.20 5.04
C SER A 36 26.03 12.91 4.27
N ASP A 37 25.51 11.77 4.78
CA ASP A 37 25.59 10.48 4.11
C ASP A 37 24.61 10.45 2.91
N ASP A 38 25.14 10.30 1.72
CA ASP A 38 24.37 10.20 0.49
C ASP A 38 23.66 8.83 0.33
N ARG A 39 23.98 7.88 1.21
CA ARG A 39 23.36 6.54 1.27
C ARG A 39 22.32 6.41 2.38
N ALA A 40 21.71 7.49 2.77
CA ALA A 40 20.64 7.48 3.77
C ALA A 40 19.30 7.02 3.16
N VAL A 41 18.58 6.16 3.88
CA VAL A 41 17.21 5.70 3.57
C VAL A 41 16.28 5.95 4.75
N MET A 42 15.05 6.36 4.49
CA MET A 42 14.01 6.47 5.52
C MET A 42 12.90 5.46 5.29
N ILE A 43 12.48 4.76 6.36
CA ILE A 43 11.29 3.92 6.37
C ILE A 43 10.25 4.57 7.28
N MET A 44 9.08 4.87 6.73
CA MET A 44 7.91 5.34 7.49
C MET A 44 6.83 4.27 7.46
N ARG A 45 6.62 3.61 8.58
CA ARG A 45 5.62 2.56 8.74
C ARG A 45 4.40 3.08 9.49
N GLY A 46 3.26 2.49 9.25
CA GLY A 46 2.07 2.78 10.04
C GLY A 46 0.84 2.09 9.49
N SER A 47 -0.20 2.02 10.30
CA SER A 47 -1.46 1.40 9.93
C SER A 47 -2.35 2.27 9.03
N ALA A 48 -3.40 1.68 8.50
CA ALA A 48 -4.47 2.46 7.88
C ALA A 48 -5.07 3.44 8.92
N GLY A 49 -5.25 4.70 8.53
CA GLY A 49 -5.81 5.73 9.41
C GLY A 49 -4.81 6.46 10.33
N THR A 50 -3.52 6.13 10.30
CA THR A 50 -2.47 6.85 11.05
C THR A 50 -1.99 8.14 10.38
N GLY A 51 -2.53 8.45 9.19
CA GLY A 51 -2.22 9.68 8.48
C GLY A 51 -0.95 9.65 7.62
N LYS A 52 -0.37 8.46 7.31
CA LYS A 52 0.80 8.33 6.40
C LYS A 52 0.64 9.13 5.11
N THR A 53 -0.48 8.93 4.43
CA THR A 53 -0.75 9.57 3.14
C THR A 53 -0.85 11.09 3.25
N SER A 54 -1.51 11.59 4.30
CA SER A 54 -1.64 13.03 4.56
C SER A 54 -0.28 13.65 4.88
N LEU A 55 0.51 12.99 5.72
CA LEU A 55 1.85 13.43 6.10
C LEU A 55 2.80 13.43 4.90
N SER A 56 2.78 12.36 4.09
CA SER A 56 3.57 12.27 2.85
C SER A 56 3.20 13.37 1.86
N GLY A 57 1.90 13.66 1.70
CA GLY A 57 1.43 14.76 0.87
C GLY A 57 1.93 16.13 1.36
N ALA A 58 1.95 16.37 2.67
CA ALA A 58 2.49 17.59 3.26
C ALA A 58 4.01 17.72 3.02
N ILE A 59 4.75 16.62 3.18
CA ILE A 59 6.18 16.56 2.87
C ILE A 59 6.40 16.92 1.39
N VAL A 60 5.69 16.28 0.47
CA VAL A 60 5.84 16.54 -0.98
C VAL A 60 5.57 18.01 -1.31
N ARG A 61 4.46 18.56 -0.83
CA ARG A 61 4.12 19.99 -1.06
C ARG A 61 5.19 20.93 -0.53
N THR A 62 5.76 20.63 0.65
CA THR A 62 6.82 21.43 1.24
C THR A 62 8.12 21.32 0.43
N MET A 63 8.53 20.10 0.06
CA MET A 63 9.72 19.89 -0.78
C MET A 63 9.63 20.67 -2.09
N LYS A 64 8.48 20.62 -2.78
CA LYS A 64 8.24 21.40 -4.00
C LYS A 64 8.37 22.90 -3.76
N ARG A 65 7.78 23.43 -2.68
CA ARG A 65 7.88 24.85 -2.32
C ARG A 65 9.32 25.27 -2.06
N LEU A 66 10.11 24.40 -1.45
CA LEU A 66 11.55 24.60 -1.23
C LEU A 66 12.40 24.31 -2.48
N ARG A 67 11.76 24.02 -3.63
CA ARG A 67 12.41 23.67 -4.89
C ARG A 67 13.31 22.42 -4.82
N GLN A 68 13.07 21.57 -3.84
CA GLN A 68 13.69 20.25 -3.75
C GLN A 68 13.04 19.32 -4.77
N ARG A 69 13.86 18.57 -5.51
CA ARG A 69 13.36 17.59 -6.48
C ARG A 69 12.80 16.38 -5.75
N VAL A 70 11.58 16.00 -6.15
CA VAL A 70 10.89 14.80 -5.60
C VAL A 70 10.39 13.95 -6.76
N VAL A 71 10.59 12.63 -6.63
CA VAL A 71 10.04 11.61 -7.54
C VAL A 71 9.14 10.69 -6.74
N LEU A 72 7.87 10.60 -7.15
CA LEU A 72 6.86 9.80 -6.47
C LEU A 72 6.65 8.48 -7.20
N LEU A 73 6.77 7.38 -6.47
CA LEU A 73 6.69 6.02 -6.98
C LEU A 73 5.69 5.19 -6.18
N ALA A 74 5.17 4.13 -6.81
CA ALA A 74 4.42 3.08 -6.14
C ALA A 74 4.58 1.74 -6.89
N PRO A 75 4.34 0.58 -6.25
CA PRO A 75 4.44 -0.72 -6.91
C PRO A 75 3.42 -0.91 -8.02
N THR A 76 2.22 -0.35 -7.89
CA THR A 76 1.10 -0.53 -8.81
C THR A 76 0.60 0.78 -9.40
N GLY A 77 -0.05 0.71 -10.59
CA GLY A 77 -0.64 1.90 -11.23
C GLY A 77 -1.75 2.54 -10.39
N ARG A 78 -2.54 1.72 -9.66
CA ARG A 78 -3.59 2.21 -8.76
C ARG A 78 -3.00 2.99 -7.59
N ALA A 79 -1.98 2.43 -6.93
CA ALA A 79 -1.29 3.11 -5.82
C ALA A 79 -0.62 4.40 -6.30
N ALA A 80 0.04 4.39 -7.46
CA ALA A 80 0.62 5.60 -8.05
C ALA A 80 -0.43 6.69 -8.31
N LYS A 81 -1.61 6.32 -8.82
CA LYS A 81 -2.72 7.27 -9.03
C LYS A 81 -3.21 7.87 -7.72
N VAL A 82 -3.38 7.06 -6.68
CA VAL A 82 -3.79 7.52 -5.34
C VAL A 82 -2.73 8.45 -4.75
N PHE A 83 -1.46 8.07 -4.82
CA PHE A 83 -0.36 8.90 -4.33
C PHE A 83 -0.28 10.24 -5.07
N SER A 84 -0.47 10.22 -6.39
CA SER A 84 -0.51 11.45 -7.21
C SER A 84 -1.61 12.41 -6.76
N ILE A 85 -2.83 11.90 -6.52
CA ILE A 85 -3.97 12.72 -6.10
C ILE A 85 -3.72 13.33 -4.72
N ASN A 86 -3.25 12.54 -3.76
CA ASN A 86 -3.06 12.99 -2.38
C ASN A 86 -1.89 13.98 -2.21
N SER A 87 -0.90 13.92 -3.10
CA SER A 87 0.28 14.79 -3.05
C SER A 87 0.23 15.96 -4.03
N ASP A 88 -0.81 16.04 -4.86
CA ASP A 88 -0.90 17.01 -5.97
C ASP A 88 0.37 17.03 -6.83
N THR A 89 0.90 15.84 -7.09
CA THR A 89 2.17 15.69 -7.83
C THR A 89 2.16 14.38 -8.60
N PRO A 90 2.55 14.37 -9.89
CA PRO A 90 2.54 13.16 -10.69
C PRO A 90 3.40 12.05 -10.06
N ALA A 91 2.81 10.88 -9.89
CA ALA A 91 3.48 9.65 -9.47
C ALA A 91 3.47 8.62 -10.60
N SER A 92 4.43 7.71 -10.59
CA SER A 92 4.52 6.61 -11.56
C SER A 92 4.76 5.28 -10.87
N THR A 93 4.60 4.17 -11.59
CA THR A 93 5.04 2.89 -11.06
C THR A 93 6.56 2.81 -11.01
N ILE A 94 7.09 2.03 -10.04
CA ILE A 94 8.52 1.75 -9.92
C ILE A 94 9.03 1.21 -11.26
N HIS A 95 8.40 0.18 -11.80
CA HIS A 95 8.80 -0.43 -13.08
C HIS A 95 8.93 0.59 -14.21
N ARG A 96 7.94 1.46 -14.39
CA ARG A 96 7.97 2.48 -15.45
C ARG A 96 9.12 3.48 -15.28
N ARG A 97 9.55 3.71 -14.03
CA ARG A 97 10.62 4.69 -13.73
C ARG A 97 12.00 4.12 -13.92
N ILE A 98 12.22 2.90 -13.42
CA ILE A 98 13.58 2.35 -13.31
C ILE A 98 14.01 1.46 -14.48
N TYR A 99 13.06 0.94 -15.28
CA TYR A 99 13.41 0.05 -16.38
C TYR A 99 13.22 0.69 -17.75
N ARG A 100 14.07 0.24 -18.68
CA ARG A 100 13.99 0.57 -20.12
C ARG A 100 14.12 -0.68 -20.96
N GLN A 101 13.34 -0.76 -22.04
CA GLN A 101 13.50 -1.76 -23.06
C GLN A 101 14.68 -1.38 -23.97
N LYS A 102 15.66 -2.25 -24.14
CA LYS A 102 16.84 -2.01 -24.98
C LYS A 102 16.64 -2.38 -26.44
N SER A 103 15.74 -3.33 -26.73
CA SER A 103 15.41 -3.77 -28.08
C SER A 103 13.95 -4.21 -28.18
N MET A 104 13.39 -4.32 -29.38
CA MET A 104 11.98 -4.70 -29.56
C MET A 104 11.66 -6.13 -29.06
N GLU A 105 12.66 -6.99 -28.92
CA GLU A 105 12.52 -8.40 -28.48
C GLU A 105 13.25 -8.70 -27.15
N GLY A 106 13.82 -7.69 -26.51
CA GLY A 106 14.68 -7.85 -25.36
C GLY A 106 14.01 -7.66 -23.99
N ALA A 107 14.62 -8.24 -22.98
CA ALA A 107 14.27 -7.99 -21.58
C ALA A 107 14.46 -6.52 -21.21
N PHE A 108 13.69 -6.05 -20.25
CA PHE A 108 13.84 -4.71 -19.68
C PHE A 108 15.06 -4.66 -18.77
N SER A 109 15.93 -3.71 -18.99
CA SER A 109 17.12 -3.48 -18.15
C SER A 109 16.99 -2.23 -17.31
N LEU A 110 17.74 -2.16 -16.22
CA LEU A 110 17.81 -0.99 -15.37
C LEU A 110 18.28 0.22 -16.17
N ALA A 111 17.52 1.32 -16.07
CA ALA A 111 17.87 2.57 -16.72
C ALA A 111 18.97 3.29 -15.91
N PRO A 112 19.84 4.10 -16.54
CA PRO A 112 20.71 4.98 -15.80
C PRO A 112 19.91 6.03 -15.03
N ASN A 113 20.26 6.26 -13.76
CA ASN A 113 19.65 7.34 -13.00
C ASN A 113 20.38 8.67 -13.26
N MET A 114 19.73 9.56 -13.99
CA MET A 114 20.24 10.89 -14.30
C MET A 114 19.79 11.97 -13.29
N HIS A 115 19.13 11.56 -12.19
CA HIS A 115 18.68 12.48 -11.16
C HIS A 115 19.83 12.92 -10.27
N THR A 116 19.74 14.16 -9.81
CA THR A 116 20.66 14.77 -8.83
C THR A 116 19.83 15.45 -7.75
N ASP A 117 20.31 15.42 -6.51
CA ASP A 117 19.68 16.09 -5.37
C ASP A 117 18.17 15.78 -5.30
N THR A 118 17.81 14.49 -5.39
CA THR A 118 16.43 14.08 -5.59
C THR A 118 15.98 13.13 -4.48
N LEU A 119 14.85 13.43 -3.87
CA LEU A 119 14.15 12.55 -2.96
C LEU A 119 13.19 11.63 -3.73
N PHE A 120 13.43 10.33 -3.70
CA PHE A 120 12.52 9.31 -4.18
C PHE A 120 11.62 8.87 -3.03
N MET A 121 10.31 9.01 -3.19
CA MET A 121 9.33 8.55 -2.21
C MET A 121 8.50 7.42 -2.81
N VAL A 122 8.42 6.30 -2.12
CA VAL A 122 7.68 5.12 -2.56
C VAL A 122 6.57 4.83 -1.56
N ASP A 123 5.32 4.94 -2.02
CA ASP A 123 4.15 4.55 -1.23
C ASP A 123 3.76 3.09 -1.51
N GLU A 124 3.06 2.45 -0.58
CA GLU A 124 2.72 1.02 -0.59
C GLU A 124 3.95 0.10 -0.73
N ALA A 125 5.04 0.47 -0.07
CA ALA A 125 6.31 -0.27 -0.15
C ALA A 125 6.21 -1.72 0.36
N SER A 126 5.18 -2.06 1.13
CA SER A 126 4.88 -3.45 1.56
C SER A 126 4.75 -4.45 0.41
N MET A 127 4.43 -3.98 -0.79
CA MET A 127 4.26 -4.83 -1.99
C MET A 127 5.53 -5.02 -2.81
N ILE A 128 6.66 -4.47 -2.38
CA ILE A 128 7.93 -4.57 -3.14
C ILE A 128 8.60 -5.89 -2.79
N ALA A 129 8.69 -6.78 -3.78
CA ALA A 129 9.34 -8.08 -3.66
C ALA A 129 10.87 -7.97 -3.83
N ASN A 130 11.57 -8.87 -3.14
CA ASN A 130 13.00 -9.08 -3.33
C ASN A 130 13.35 -10.50 -3.80
N GLU A 131 12.39 -11.41 -3.86
CA GLU A 131 12.62 -12.70 -4.48
C GLU A 131 12.59 -12.59 -6.01
N GLY A 132 13.68 -13.05 -6.64
CA GLY A 132 13.80 -13.10 -8.10
C GLY A 132 12.97 -14.22 -8.68
N LEU A 133 12.02 -13.91 -9.55
CA LEU A 133 11.31 -14.90 -10.35
C LEU A 133 12.23 -15.41 -11.46
N GLN A 134 12.43 -16.74 -11.53
CA GLN A 134 13.16 -17.35 -12.65
C GLN A 134 12.49 -16.96 -13.98
N GLY A 135 13.28 -16.43 -14.92
CA GLY A 135 12.77 -15.91 -16.18
C GLY A 135 12.20 -14.48 -16.10
N ALA A 136 12.66 -13.68 -15.14
CA ALA A 136 12.23 -12.31 -15.00
C ALA A 136 12.43 -11.50 -16.28
N VAL A 137 11.37 -10.80 -16.69
CA VAL A 137 11.37 -9.93 -17.87
C VAL A 137 12.03 -8.56 -17.53
N PHE A 138 12.08 -8.21 -16.25
CA PHE A 138 12.56 -6.91 -15.75
C PHE A 138 13.82 -7.08 -14.91
N GLY A 139 14.88 -6.34 -15.25
CA GLY A 139 16.10 -6.18 -14.47
C GLY A 139 16.72 -7.48 -13.98
N THR A 140 17.05 -7.51 -12.69
CA THR A 140 17.56 -8.72 -12.01
C THR A 140 16.45 -9.70 -11.62
N GLY A 141 15.18 -9.25 -11.67
CA GLY A 141 14.03 -9.97 -11.11
C GLY A 141 13.74 -9.60 -9.66
N CYS A 142 14.66 -8.93 -8.97
CA CYS A 142 14.54 -8.47 -7.60
C CYS A 142 14.20 -6.96 -7.61
N LEU A 143 12.93 -6.62 -7.47
CA LEU A 143 12.47 -5.24 -7.64
C LEU A 143 13.08 -4.28 -6.60
N LEU A 144 13.28 -4.74 -5.37
CA LEU A 144 13.89 -3.93 -4.31
C LEU A 144 15.36 -3.66 -4.59
N ASP A 145 16.13 -4.67 -4.98
CA ASP A 145 17.53 -4.52 -5.36
C ASP A 145 17.69 -3.51 -6.50
N ASP A 146 16.89 -3.67 -7.54
CA ASP A 146 16.90 -2.79 -8.71
C ASP A 146 16.51 -1.35 -8.36
N LEU A 147 15.54 -1.17 -7.45
CA LEU A 147 15.14 0.15 -6.96
C LEU A 147 16.26 0.82 -6.16
N VAL A 148 16.87 0.09 -5.22
CA VAL A 148 17.99 0.59 -4.39
C VAL A 148 19.16 0.97 -5.29
N GLN A 149 19.55 0.06 -6.20
CA GLN A 149 20.61 0.31 -7.15
C GLN A 149 20.32 1.53 -8.03
N PHE A 150 19.09 1.64 -8.55
CA PHE A 150 18.70 2.79 -9.37
C PHE A 150 18.84 4.10 -8.60
N VAL A 151 18.26 4.18 -7.39
CA VAL A 151 18.25 5.43 -6.62
C VAL A 151 19.66 5.88 -6.30
N TYR A 152 20.50 4.99 -5.77
CA TYR A 152 21.84 5.35 -5.30
C TYR A 152 22.92 5.39 -6.41
N ASN A 153 22.56 5.03 -7.65
CA ASN A 153 23.35 5.37 -8.84
C ASN A 153 23.18 6.85 -9.28
N GLY A 154 22.19 7.56 -8.74
CA GLY A 154 22.07 9.00 -8.90
C GLY A 154 23.00 9.76 -7.96
N ARG A 155 23.21 11.04 -8.24
CA ARG A 155 24.06 11.87 -7.39
C ARG A 155 23.23 12.53 -6.27
N ASN A 156 23.59 12.31 -5.01
CA ASN A 156 22.89 12.85 -3.84
C ASN A 156 21.38 12.57 -3.89
N CYS A 157 21.02 11.32 -4.23
CA CYS A 157 19.64 10.86 -4.23
C CYS A 157 19.34 10.11 -2.95
N ARG A 158 18.12 10.28 -2.44
CA ARG A 158 17.64 9.67 -1.20
C ARG A 158 16.40 8.86 -1.45
N LEU A 159 16.20 7.80 -0.68
CA LEU A 159 15.03 6.92 -0.77
C LEU A 159 14.20 7.01 0.51
N MET A 160 12.90 7.22 0.38
CA MET A 160 11.93 7.12 1.46
C MET A 160 10.88 6.06 1.11
N LEU A 161 10.77 5.04 1.93
CA LEU A 161 9.83 3.92 1.81
C LEU A 161 8.67 4.12 2.79
N ILE A 162 7.44 4.03 2.30
CA ILE A 162 6.22 4.27 3.08
C ILE A 162 5.33 3.05 2.93
N GLY A 163 4.86 2.50 4.04
CA GLY A 163 4.02 1.31 3.97
C GLY A 163 3.45 0.87 5.31
N ASP A 164 2.90 -0.33 5.31
CA ASP A 164 2.27 -0.96 6.46
C ASP A 164 2.74 -2.42 6.58
N LYS A 165 3.48 -2.73 7.64
CA LYS A 165 3.99 -4.10 7.88
C LYS A 165 2.89 -5.16 8.08
N ALA A 166 1.69 -4.74 8.47
CA ALA A 166 0.57 -5.66 8.67
C ALA A 166 -0.29 -5.85 7.40
N GLN A 167 0.06 -5.20 6.28
CA GLN A 167 -0.49 -5.56 4.98
C GLN A 167 0.17 -6.84 4.45
N LEU A 168 -0.51 -7.48 3.48
CA LEU A 168 0.01 -8.68 2.86
C LEU A 168 1.39 -8.42 2.25
N PRO A 169 2.39 -9.24 2.58
CA PRO A 169 3.71 -9.16 1.97
C PRO A 169 3.64 -9.55 0.49
N PRO A 170 4.72 -9.37 -0.26
CA PRO A 170 4.82 -9.87 -1.62
C PRO A 170 4.59 -11.38 -1.70
N VAL A 171 4.12 -11.86 -2.85
CA VAL A 171 3.86 -13.29 -3.05
C VAL A 171 5.17 -14.08 -2.94
N GLY A 172 5.18 -15.06 -2.05
CA GLY A 172 6.35 -15.91 -1.78
C GLY A 172 7.21 -15.43 -0.60
N GLU A 173 6.95 -14.26 -0.06
CA GLU A 173 7.70 -13.70 1.07
C GLU A 173 6.85 -13.70 2.35
N GLU A 174 7.47 -13.98 3.49
CA GLU A 174 6.78 -14.00 4.80
C GLU A 174 6.57 -12.60 5.36
N GLU A 175 7.50 -11.67 5.07
CA GLU A 175 7.41 -10.26 5.45
C GLU A 175 7.81 -9.35 4.27
N SER A 176 7.54 -8.05 4.40
CA SER A 176 7.93 -7.07 3.40
C SER A 176 9.40 -6.68 3.54
N PRO A 177 10.31 -7.07 2.62
CA PRO A 177 11.73 -6.76 2.72
C PRO A 177 12.00 -5.24 2.69
N ALA A 178 11.20 -4.48 1.94
CA ALA A 178 11.33 -3.03 1.84
C ALA A 178 10.99 -2.28 3.15
N LEU A 179 10.25 -2.91 4.06
CA LEU A 179 9.89 -2.34 5.36
C LEU A 179 10.65 -3.02 6.52
N CYS A 180 11.49 -4.01 6.22
CA CYS A 180 12.33 -4.69 7.21
C CYS A 180 13.64 -3.92 7.41
N SER A 181 13.88 -3.51 8.65
CA SER A 181 15.04 -2.68 9.00
C SER A 181 16.36 -3.39 8.75
N ASP A 182 16.45 -4.66 9.15
CA ASP A 182 17.67 -5.45 9.01
C ASP A 182 17.98 -5.76 7.55
N PHE A 183 16.93 -6.01 6.77
CA PHE A 183 17.09 -6.19 5.34
C PHE A 183 17.66 -4.93 4.66
N MET A 184 17.11 -3.76 4.99
CA MET A 184 17.58 -2.49 4.42
C MET A 184 18.99 -2.10 4.90
N ARG A 185 19.37 -2.45 6.14
CA ARG A 185 20.76 -2.30 6.62
C ARG A 185 21.74 -3.17 5.83
N GLY A 186 21.29 -4.33 5.34
CA GLY A 186 22.10 -5.23 4.50
C GLY A 186 22.63 -4.58 3.21
N TYR A 187 21.97 -3.51 2.72
CA TYR A 187 22.48 -2.72 1.60
C TYR A 187 23.59 -1.73 1.97
N GLY A 188 24.00 -1.66 3.23
CA GLY A 188 24.95 -0.67 3.72
C GLY A 188 24.41 0.75 3.69
N LEU A 189 23.10 0.91 3.96
CA LEU A 189 22.41 2.20 4.00
C LEU A 189 22.27 2.70 5.45
N SER A 190 22.43 4.00 5.65
CA SER A 190 22.13 4.67 6.91
C SER A 190 20.61 4.77 7.07
N LEU A 191 20.06 4.07 8.07
CA LEU A 191 18.63 3.87 8.21
C LEU A 191 17.99 4.85 9.19
N TYR A 192 16.96 5.54 8.74
CA TYR A 192 16.04 6.36 9.51
C TYR A 192 14.67 5.70 9.58
N GLU A 193 14.12 5.57 10.77
CA GLU A 193 12.88 4.83 10.98
C GLU A 193 11.83 5.65 11.74
N SER A 194 10.58 5.49 11.34
CA SER A 194 9.47 6.08 12.04
C SER A 194 8.23 5.19 11.93
N ASP A 195 7.61 4.91 13.08
CA ASP A 195 6.40 4.11 13.19
C ASP A 195 5.24 5.00 13.65
N LEU A 196 4.16 5.04 12.85
CA LEU A 196 2.93 5.75 13.14
C LEU A 196 1.90 4.75 13.68
N ASN A 197 1.72 4.72 14.99
CA ASN A 197 0.83 3.77 15.66
C ASN A 197 -0.50 4.41 16.08
N GLU A 198 -0.52 5.73 16.25
CA GLU A 198 -1.73 6.45 16.66
C GLU A 198 -2.76 6.49 15.53
N VAL A 199 -3.90 5.81 15.71
CA VAL A 199 -4.99 5.76 14.75
C VAL A 199 -5.91 6.97 14.97
N LEU A 200 -5.95 7.88 14.00
CA LEU A 200 -6.76 9.11 14.04
C LEU A 200 -8.26 8.86 13.80
N ARG A 201 -8.60 7.74 13.18
CA ARG A 201 -9.98 7.36 12.89
C ARG A 201 -10.48 6.37 13.95
N GLN A 202 -10.78 6.86 15.13
CA GLN A 202 -11.54 6.08 16.11
C GLN A 202 -13.03 6.18 15.80
N SER A 203 -13.53 5.27 14.99
CA SER A 203 -14.93 4.92 15.05
C SER A 203 -15.03 3.65 15.92
N GLN A 204 -15.35 3.83 17.19
CA GLN A 204 -15.65 2.69 18.10
C GLN A 204 -16.84 1.86 17.61
N GLU A 205 -17.55 2.35 16.61
CA GLU A 205 -18.72 1.74 15.99
C GLU A 205 -18.38 0.86 14.78
N SER A 206 -17.13 0.87 14.26
CA SER A 206 -16.73 0.08 13.10
C SER A 206 -16.18 -1.29 13.50
N GLY A 207 -16.90 -2.34 13.14
CA GLY A 207 -16.45 -3.72 13.29
C GLY A 207 -15.29 -4.09 12.37
N ILE A 208 -15.20 -3.47 11.20
CA ILE A 208 -14.09 -3.63 10.27
C ILE A 208 -12.81 -3.11 10.93
N LEU A 209 -12.84 -1.88 11.45
CA LEU A 209 -11.68 -1.27 12.10
C LEU A 209 -11.27 -2.01 13.37
N TYR A 210 -12.26 -2.41 14.19
CA TYR A 210 -12.02 -3.19 15.41
C TYR A 210 -11.26 -4.49 15.10
N ASN A 211 -11.79 -5.32 14.19
CA ASN A 211 -11.18 -6.60 13.84
C ASN A 211 -9.81 -6.41 13.17
N ALA A 212 -9.67 -5.43 12.28
CA ALA A 212 -8.38 -5.11 11.66
C ALA A 212 -7.33 -4.71 12.70
N THR A 213 -7.71 -3.96 13.74
CA THR A 213 -6.80 -3.56 14.83
C THR A 213 -6.38 -4.78 15.66
N VAL A 214 -7.32 -5.66 16.02
CA VAL A 214 -7.01 -6.89 16.76
C VAL A 214 -6.04 -7.79 15.99
N ILE A 215 -6.35 -8.05 14.70
CA ILE A 215 -5.46 -8.87 13.85
C ILE A 215 -4.07 -8.25 13.76
N ARG A 216 -4.00 -6.93 13.58
CA ARG A 216 -2.73 -6.20 13.52
C ARG A 216 -1.91 -6.35 14.80
N GLN A 217 -2.52 -6.17 15.97
CA GLN A 217 -1.84 -6.33 17.24
C GLN A 217 -1.23 -7.73 17.37
N MET A 218 -1.95 -8.76 16.94
CA MET A 218 -1.42 -10.13 16.92
C MET A 218 -0.20 -10.28 16.00
N ILE A 219 -0.24 -9.67 14.79
CA ILE A 219 0.88 -9.71 13.85
C ILE A 219 2.11 -8.96 14.38
N THR A 220 1.91 -7.81 15.02
CA THR A 220 3.03 -6.93 15.42
C THR A 220 3.69 -7.34 16.72
N HIS A 221 2.99 -8.09 17.60
CA HIS A 221 3.50 -8.51 18.92
C HIS A 221 3.94 -9.97 18.96
N ASP A 222 3.92 -10.66 17.81
CA ASP A 222 4.27 -12.09 17.68
C ASP A 222 3.49 -13.02 18.64
N GLU A 223 2.29 -12.59 19.05
CA GLU A 223 1.39 -13.34 19.93
C GLU A 223 0.47 -14.30 19.17
N ALA A 224 0.75 -14.54 17.89
CA ALA A 224 -0.10 -15.34 17.00
C ALA A 224 -0.03 -16.85 17.27
N THR A 225 -0.22 -17.25 18.53
CA THR A 225 -0.39 -18.66 18.89
C THR A 225 -1.78 -19.21 18.55
N GLU A 226 -2.77 -18.34 18.32
CA GLU A 226 -4.15 -18.69 17.95
C GLU A 226 -4.62 -17.90 16.73
N LEU A 227 -5.55 -18.49 15.97
CA LEU A 227 -6.24 -17.77 14.90
C LEU A 227 -7.09 -16.63 15.46
N PRO A 228 -7.08 -15.44 14.87
CA PRO A 228 -7.86 -14.31 15.34
C PRO A 228 -9.35 -14.62 15.27
N LYS A 229 -10.08 -14.38 16.35
CA LYS A 229 -11.53 -14.52 16.41
C LYS A 229 -12.19 -13.23 15.91
N ILE A 230 -12.79 -13.27 14.74
CA ILE A 230 -13.52 -12.14 14.16
C ILE A 230 -14.80 -11.89 14.94
N ARG A 231 -15.00 -10.67 15.42
CA ARG A 231 -16.21 -10.24 16.13
C ARG A 231 -17.16 -9.57 15.14
N PHE A 232 -18.32 -10.20 14.92
CA PHE A 232 -19.36 -9.67 14.03
C PHE A 232 -20.47 -8.96 14.82
N LYS A 233 -20.78 -9.41 16.04
CA LYS A 233 -21.89 -8.88 16.84
C LYS A 233 -21.59 -7.48 17.37
N GLY A 234 -22.59 -6.61 17.26
CA GLY A 234 -22.55 -5.25 17.80
C GLY A 234 -22.04 -4.21 16.79
N PHE A 235 -21.81 -4.57 15.55
CA PHE A 235 -21.38 -3.67 14.49
C PHE A 235 -22.33 -3.70 13.32
N ALA A 236 -22.54 -2.55 12.67
CA ALA A 236 -23.44 -2.41 11.52
C ALA A 236 -22.72 -2.58 10.17
N ASP A 237 -21.39 -2.51 10.16
CA ASP A 237 -20.55 -2.47 8.97
C ASP A 237 -19.88 -3.81 8.63
N ILE A 238 -20.14 -4.86 9.42
CA ILE A 238 -19.60 -6.20 9.20
C ILE A 238 -20.66 -7.27 9.48
N VAL A 239 -20.84 -8.19 8.55
CA VAL A 239 -21.82 -9.29 8.66
C VAL A 239 -21.16 -10.60 8.29
N ASN A 240 -21.45 -11.65 9.05
CA ASN A 240 -21.09 -13.01 8.69
C ASN A 240 -22.20 -13.61 7.81
N VAL A 241 -21.89 -13.95 6.57
CA VAL A 241 -22.84 -14.55 5.63
C VAL A 241 -22.54 -16.05 5.52
N PRO A 242 -23.53 -16.94 5.80
CA PRO A 242 -23.38 -18.37 5.57
C PRO A 242 -23.06 -18.67 4.09
N GLY A 243 -22.28 -19.72 3.83
CA GLY A 243 -21.84 -20.03 2.47
C GLY A 243 -22.98 -20.33 1.48
N ASN A 244 -24.10 -20.86 1.97
CA ASN A 244 -25.32 -21.10 1.17
C ASN A 244 -26.04 -19.81 0.75
N GLU A 245 -25.84 -18.69 1.47
CA GLU A 245 -26.45 -17.38 1.21
C GLU A 245 -25.52 -16.43 0.48
N LEU A 246 -24.27 -16.83 0.24
CA LEU A 246 -23.24 -15.97 -0.33
C LEU A 246 -23.63 -15.40 -1.71
N ILE A 247 -24.19 -16.24 -2.60
CA ILE A 247 -24.57 -15.82 -3.95
C ILE A 247 -25.72 -14.80 -3.91
N GLU A 248 -26.69 -15.01 -3.04
CA GLU A 248 -27.82 -14.10 -2.87
C GLU A 248 -27.37 -12.77 -2.28
N SER A 249 -26.50 -12.81 -1.27
CA SER A 249 -25.92 -11.62 -0.67
C SER A 249 -25.09 -10.80 -1.67
N LEU A 250 -24.31 -11.47 -2.55
CA LEU A 250 -23.58 -10.80 -3.62
C LEU A 250 -24.52 -10.20 -4.66
N ALA A 251 -25.54 -10.92 -5.08
CA ALA A 251 -26.55 -10.42 -6.01
C ALA A 251 -27.29 -9.19 -5.44
N THR A 252 -27.61 -9.23 -4.15
CA THR A 252 -28.20 -8.10 -3.44
C THR A 252 -27.28 -6.89 -3.40
N SER A 253 -25.99 -7.09 -3.08
CA SER A 253 -25.00 -6.02 -3.06
C SER A 253 -24.83 -5.38 -4.46
N TYR A 254 -24.73 -6.20 -5.51
CA TYR A 254 -24.64 -5.69 -6.88
C TYR A 254 -25.89 -4.90 -7.30
N SER A 255 -27.07 -5.34 -6.85
CA SER A 255 -28.33 -4.65 -7.15
C SER A 255 -28.47 -3.32 -6.43
N GLN A 256 -27.94 -3.23 -5.19
CA GLN A 256 -28.06 -2.05 -4.35
C GLN A 256 -27.05 -0.95 -4.67
N VAL A 257 -25.79 -1.30 -4.89
CA VAL A 257 -24.70 -0.33 -5.05
C VAL A 257 -23.97 -0.41 -6.39
N GLY A 258 -24.23 -1.43 -7.18
CA GLY A 258 -23.61 -1.64 -8.48
C GLY A 258 -22.28 -2.40 -8.43
N MET A 259 -21.82 -2.84 -9.59
CA MET A 259 -20.57 -3.61 -9.71
C MET A 259 -19.33 -2.80 -9.41
N ASP A 260 -19.33 -1.51 -9.71
CA ASP A 260 -18.18 -0.64 -9.53
C ASP A 260 -17.90 -0.33 -8.05
N GLU A 261 -18.94 -0.40 -7.21
CA GLU A 261 -18.86 -0.15 -5.77
C GLU A 261 -18.79 -1.44 -4.94
N THR A 262 -18.85 -2.62 -5.59
CA THR A 262 -18.76 -3.92 -4.92
C THR A 262 -17.44 -4.61 -5.25
N MET A 263 -16.68 -4.98 -4.23
CA MET A 263 -15.43 -5.74 -4.38
C MET A 263 -15.56 -7.12 -3.74
N VAL A 264 -15.25 -8.16 -4.50
CA VAL A 264 -15.14 -9.54 -4.01
C VAL A 264 -13.67 -9.90 -3.82
N VAL A 265 -13.30 -10.27 -2.60
CA VAL A 265 -11.93 -10.69 -2.25
C VAL A 265 -11.94 -12.16 -1.92
N THR A 266 -11.10 -12.96 -2.60
CA THR A 266 -10.97 -14.40 -2.36
C THR A 266 -9.49 -14.76 -2.15
N PRO A 267 -9.18 -15.74 -1.29
CA PRO A 267 -7.80 -16.17 -1.05
C PRO A 267 -7.18 -16.87 -2.27
N LEU A 268 -8.00 -17.45 -3.15
CA LEU A 268 -7.55 -18.19 -4.33
C LEU A 268 -8.33 -17.73 -5.57
N ARG A 269 -7.61 -17.50 -6.66
CA ARG A 269 -8.22 -17.33 -7.97
C ARG A 269 -8.48 -18.70 -8.57
N LEU A 270 -9.71 -19.17 -8.58
CA LEU A 270 -10.10 -20.36 -9.30
C LEU A 270 -10.05 -20.07 -10.81
N THR A 271 -8.97 -20.49 -11.47
CA THR A 271 -8.93 -20.54 -12.94
C THR A 271 -9.70 -21.79 -13.39
N THR A 272 -10.55 -21.65 -14.39
CA THR A 272 -11.43 -22.71 -14.92
C THR A 272 -10.69 -23.83 -15.68
N GLN A 273 -9.36 -23.88 -15.63
CA GLN A 273 -8.56 -24.97 -16.20
C GLN A 273 -7.75 -25.65 -15.09
N GLY A 274 -8.10 -26.91 -14.81
CA GLY A 274 -7.25 -27.82 -14.05
C GLY A 274 -7.49 -27.90 -12.54
N ALA A 275 -8.72 -28.05 -12.12
CA ALA A 275 -9.00 -28.55 -10.78
C ALA A 275 -8.82 -30.07 -10.75
N SER A 276 -7.60 -30.54 -10.59
CA SER A 276 -7.34 -31.86 -10.00
C SER A 276 -7.20 -31.65 -8.51
N ALA A 277 -8.18 -32.15 -7.80
CA ALA A 277 -8.43 -31.93 -6.41
C ALA A 277 -7.41 -32.63 -5.51
N THR A 278 -6.99 -31.95 -4.45
CA THR A 278 -6.83 -32.61 -3.15
C THR A 278 -7.70 -31.86 -2.13
N GLY A 279 -8.80 -32.46 -1.85
CA GLY A 279 -9.58 -32.52 -0.62
C GLY A 279 -9.82 -31.23 0.16
N THR A 280 -10.79 -30.44 -0.27
CA THR A 280 -11.88 -29.95 0.60
C THR A 280 -12.99 -29.48 -0.34
N SER A 281 -14.14 -30.14 -0.26
CA SER A 281 -15.27 -29.97 -1.15
C SER A 281 -15.93 -28.61 -1.01
N ALA A 282 -15.58 -27.68 -1.88
CA ALA A 282 -16.50 -26.65 -2.31
C ALA A 282 -16.78 -26.91 -3.79
N THR A 283 -17.76 -27.73 -4.05
CA THR A 283 -18.26 -28.01 -5.39
C THR A 283 -18.99 -26.79 -5.90
N THR A 284 -18.28 -25.82 -6.45
CA THR A 284 -18.90 -24.83 -7.32
C THR A 284 -18.93 -25.43 -8.73
N ARG A 285 -19.95 -26.26 -9.01
CA ARG A 285 -20.44 -26.39 -10.37
C ARG A 285 -20.75 -24.98 -10.84
N LYS A 286 -20.10 -24.50 -11.90
CA LYS A 286 -20.57 -23.36 -12.67
C LYS A 286 -22.05 -23.66 -12.99
N PRO A 287 -23.02 -22.89 -12.53
CA PRO A 287 -24.33 -22.95 -13.17
C PRO A 287 -24.08 -22.40 -14.57
N SER A 288 -24.55 -23.11 -15.59
CA SER A 288 -24.57 -22.65 -16.98
C SER A 288 -25.39 -21.36 -17.17
N SER A 289 -25.85 -20.78 -16.08
CA SER A 289 -26.61 -19.55 -15.92
C SER A 289 -25.87 -18.41 -15.22
N ALA A 290 -24.58 -18.54 -14.91
CA ALA A 290 -23.81 -17.41 -14.32
C ALA A 290 -23.71 -16.20 -15.28
N SER A 291 -23.90 -16.42 -16.59
CA SER A 291 -24.10 -15.34 -17.56
C SER A 291 -25.47 -14.65 -17.48
N ARG A 292 -26.40 -15.16 -16.67
CA ARG A 292 -27.73 -14.55 -16.45
C ARG A 292 -27.86 -13.77 -15.14
N LEU A 293 -26.85 -13.76 -14.28
CA LEU A 293 -26.83 -12.98 -13.04
C LEU A 293 -26.24 -11.57 -13.23
N LEU A 294 -25.88 -11.20 -14.45
CA LEU A 294 -25.60 -9.81 -14.77
C LEU A 294 -26.95 -9.09 -14.86
N PRO A 295 -27.18 -8.02 -14.11
CA PRO A 295 -28.42 -7.26 -14.20
C PRO A 295 -28.57 -6.71 -15.61
N THR A 296 -29.68 -7.08 -16.28
CA THR A 296 -30.13 -6.37 -17.48
C THR A 296 -30.45 -4.93 -17.10
N ARG A 297 -30.08 -3.98 -17.94
CA ARG A 297 -30.09 -2.53 -17.75
C ARG A 297 -31.43 -1.88 -17.35
N ASP A 298 -32.51 -2.64 -17.12
CA ASP A 298 -33.87 -2.10 -16.99
C ASP A 298 -34.61 -2.37 -15.67
N ALA A 299 -33.93 -2.81 -14.62
CA ALA A 299 -34.59 -2.99 -13.32
C ALA A 299 -34.40 -1.74 -12.43
N ARG A 300 -35.39 -0.83 -12.48
CA ARG A 300 -35.52 0.24 -11.48
C ARG A 300 -35.99 -0.40 -10.16
N LEU A 301 -35.15 -0.37 -9.13
CA LEU A 301 -35.53 -0.76 -7.77
C LEU A 301 -35.54 0.47 -6.85
N PRO A 302 -36.47 0.49 -5.84
CA PRO A 302 -36.61 1.64 -4.96
C PRO A 302 -35.47 1.70 -3.95
N SER A 303 -34.99 2.91 -3.70
CA SER A 303 -33.96 3.28 -2.75
C SER A 303 -34.31 2.86 -1.31
N ARG A 304 -33.60 1.91 -0.75
CA ARG A 304 -33.39 1.78 0.70
C ARG A 304 -31.93 1.53 0.99
N THR A 305 -31.38 2.47 1.70
CA THR A 305 -30.00 2.60 2.13
C THR A 305 -29.53 1.42 2.96
N THR A 306 -28.66 0.63 2.39
CA THR A 306 -27.67 -0.13 3.17
C THR A 306 -26.33 0.55 2.96
N LYS A 307 -25.73 1.04 4.05
CA LYS A 307 -24.45 1.73 4.00
C LYS A 307 -23.34 0.73 3.66
N THR A 308 -23.08 0.61 2.39
CA THR A 308 -21.79 0.11 1.93
C THR A 308 -20.81 1.26 1.96
N TYR A 309 -19.63 0.97 2.38
CA TYR A 309 -18.53 1.90 2.65
C TYR A 309 -18.39 2.94 1.55
N ASN A 310 -18.84 4.15 1.81
CA ASN A 310 -18.66 5.28 0.92
C ASN A 310 -17.22 5.78 1.02
N LYS A 311 -16.50 5.66 -0.07
CA LYS A 311 -15.23 6.33 -0.30
C LYS A 311 -15.49 7.82 -0.44
N LYS A 312 -15.44 8.55 0.67
CA LYS A 312 -15.22 10.00 0.63
C LYS A 312 -14.18 10.38 1.67
N THR A 313 -13.11 10.92 1.10
CA THR A 313 -11.92 11.62 1.62
C THR A 313 -10.95 10.79 2.41
#